data_6518652cad535de2be80de751d9e384f
#
_entry.id   6518652cad535de2be80de751d9e384f
#
_cell.length_a   1.000
_cell.length_b   1.000
_cell.length_c   1.000
_cell.angle_alpha   90.00
_cell.angle_beta   90.00
_cell.angle_gamma   90.00
#
_symmetry.space_group_name_H-M   'P 1'
#
loop_
_entity.id
_entity.type
_entity.pdbx_description
1 polymer ?
#
loop_
_entity_poly.entity_id
_entity_poly.type
_entity_poly.pdbx_seq_one_letter_code
_entity_poly.pdbx_strand_id
1 'polypeptide(L)'
;MRERPPRRVPERIISVMAIALSVNLNKVALLRNSRGGRNPSPMIAAVTCLDAGASGITLHWREDERHTRAADVRQLRALCSERGVEFNLEGDLRPDLIDLACEIRVDQCTLVPVTPGEITSDHGFSFPRESEAVARTVARLHERGVRSSIFMDANPGSIDGAARTGTRRIEIYTGPYAQAFGSAEGEAEFVRVRDTARAAAALGMGVNAGHDLDLRNLPRLARE
;
A
#
# COMPACT_ATOMS: atom_id res chain seq x y z
N MET A 1 20.71 -11.90 53.01
CA MET A 1 20.33 -11.13 51.79
C MET A 1 21.21 -11.64 50.66
N ARG A 2 20.66 -12.33 49.68
CA ARG A 2 21.40 -12.79 48.49
C ARG A 2 21.10 -11.82 47.36
N GLU A 3 22.10 -11.12 46.88
CA GLU A 3 22.01 -10.22 45.74
C GLU A 3 21.67 -10.98 44.46
N ARG A 4 20.66 -10.47 43.72
CA ARG A 4 20.31 -10.99 42.39
C ARG A 4 21.36 -10.52 41.39
N PRO A 5 21.83 -11.41 40.50
CA PRO A 5 22.76 -11.00 39.45
C PRO A 5 22.09 -10.05 38.47
N PRO A 6 22.83 -9.13 37.83
CA PRO A 6 22.31 -8.15 36.89
C PRO A 6 21.73 -8.86 35.66
N ARG A 7 20.53 -8.45 35.24
CA ARG A 7 19.92 -8.89 33.97
C ARG A 7 20.82 -8.47 32.80
N ARG A 8 21.36 -9.43 32.09
CA ARG A 8 21.97 -9.16 30.77
C ARG A 8 20.94 -8.57 29.84
N VAL A 9 21.19 -7.34 29.36
CA VAL A 9 20.48 -6.75 28.22
C VAL A 9 20.87 -7.57 26.99
N PRO A 10 19.93 -8.10 26.21
CA PRO A 10 20.28 -8.83 25.01
C PRO A 10 20.97 -7.87 24.02
N GLU A 11 22.10 -8.31 23.47
CA GLU A 11 22.79 -7.64 22.38
C GLU A 11 21.81 -7.30 21.26
N ARG A 12 21.90 -6.10 20.71
CA ARG A 12 21.16 -5.66 19.52
C ARG A 12 21.31 -6.73 18.43
N ILE A 13 20.29 -7.53 18.26
CA ILE A 13 20.08 -8.27 17.02
C ILE A 13 20.00 -7.18 15.94
N ILE A 14 20.90 -7.24 14.95
CA ILE A 14 20.81 -6.44 13.73
C ILE A 14 19.38 -6.65 13.23
N SER A 15 18.56 -5.61 13.31
CA SER A 15 17.17 -5.63 12.87
C SER A 15 17.22 -5.85 11.36
N VAL A 16 17.04 -7.09 10.92
CA VAL A 16 16.53 -7.35 9.58
C VAL A 16 15.25 -6.53 9.53
N MET A 17 15.18 -5.55 8.64
CA MET A 17 14.00 -4.70 8.49
C MET A 17 12.81 -5.63 8.22
N ALA A 18 11.99 -5.86 9.22
CA ALA A 18 10.82 -6.71 9.07
C ALA A 18 9.87 -6.06 8.07
N ILE A 19 9.41 -6.84 7.08
CA ILE A 19 8.40 -6.36 6.14
C ILE A 19 7.11 -6.12 6.91
N ALA A 20 6.58 -4.90 6.79
CA ALA A 20 5.33 -4.51 7.41
C ALA A 20 4.15 -5.00 6.56
N LEU A 21 3.16 -5.63 7.19
CA LEU A 21 1.93 -6.05 6.54
C LEU A 21 0.84 -4.99 6.72
N SER A 22 0.41 -4.36 5.64
CA SER A 22 -0.81 -3.56 5.59
C SER A 22 -1.93 -4.37 4.95
N VAL A 23 -3.06 -4.50 5.62
CA VAL A 23 -4.17 -5.34 5.14
C VAL A 23 -5.19 -4.50 4.39
N ASN A 24 -5.39 -4.83 3.10
CA ASN A 24 -6.41 -4.20 2.27
C ASN A 24 -7.79 -4.82 2.56
N LEU A 25 -8.78 -3.97 2.90
CA LEU A 25 -10.13 -4.38 3.28
C LEU A 25 -11.19 -4.15 2.19
N ASN A 26 -10.78 -3.85 0.96
CA ASN A 26 -11.71 -3.57 -0.13
C ASN A 26 -12.68 -4.74 -0.38
N LYS A 27 -12.20 -6.00 -0.35
CA LYS A 27 -13.05 -7.18 -0.56
C LYS A 27 -14.08 -7.37 0.55
N VAL A 28 -13.73 -7.02 1.80
CA VAL A 28 -14.69 -7.02 2.93
C VAL A 28 -15.78 -5.98 2.70
N ALA A 29 -15.41 -4.77 2.30
CA ALA A 29 -16.34 -3.69 2.00
C ALA A 29 -17.23 -4.01 0.78
N LEU A 30 -16.66 -4.61 -0.29
CA LEU A 30 -17.40 -5.07 -1.46
C LEU A 30 -18.47 -6.09 -1.08
N LEU A 31 -18.12 -7.08 -0.26
CA LEU A 31 -19.06 -8.10 0.21
C LEU A 31 -20.19 -7.48 1.06
N ARG A 32 -19.87 -6.51 1.95
CA ARG A 32 -20.88 -5.72 2.67
C ARG A 32 -21.85 -5.03 1.69
N ASN A 33 -21.30 -4.38 0.68
CA ASN A 33 -22.11 -3.60 -0.27
C ASN A 33 -22.99 -4.47 -1.17
N SER A 34 -22.58 -5.72 -1.47
CA SER A 34 -23.33 -6.62 -2.35
C SER A 34 -24.78 -6.88 -1.90
N ARG A 35 -25.07 -6.68 -0.61
CA ARG A 35 -26.40 -6.86 -0.02
C ARG A 35 -26.97 -5.58 0.62
N GLY A 36 -26.29 -4.44 0.48
CA GLY A 36 -26.73 -3.17 1.05
C GLY A 36 -26.76 -3.13 2.60
N GLY A 37 -26.16 -4.12 3.25
CA GLY A 37 -26.17 -4.28 4.69
C GLY A 37 -24.98 -3.61 5.43
N ARG A 38 -24.80 -4.02 6.69
CA ARG A 38 -23.67 -3.59 7.52
C ARG A 38 -22.60 -4.67 7.70
N ASN A 39 -22.88 -5.89 7.28
CA ASN A 39 -22.02 -7.06 7.43
C ASN A 39 -21.58 -7.60 6.07
N PRO A 40 -20.32 -8.10 5.96
CA PRO A 40 -19.27 -8.02 6.98
C PRO A 40 -18.82 -6.57 7.20
N SER A 41 -18.48 -6.23 8.45
CA SER A 41 -18.04 -4.87 8.81
C SER A 41 -16.55 -4.67 8.53
N PRO A 42 -16.14 -3.68 7.71
CA PRO A 42 -14.72 -3.34 7.55
C PRO A 42 -14.04 -2.95 8.86
N MET A 43 -14.75 -2.31 9.78
CA MET A 43 -14.25 -1.96 11.10
C MET A 43 -13.90 -3.20 11.94
N ILE A 44 -14.80 -4.20 12.00
CA ILE A 44 -14.53 -5.45 12.74
C ILE A 44 -13.38 -6.20 12.09
N ALA A 45 -13.33 -6.25 10.77
CA ALA A 45 -12.23 -6.88 10.04
C ALA A 45 -10.88 -6.19 10.32
N ALA A 46 -10.86 -4.84 10.36
CA ALA A 46 -9.67 -4.09 10.71
C ALA A 46 -9.17 -4.43 12.12
N VAL A 47 -10.06 -4.40 13.12
CA VAL A 47 -9.71 -4.78 14.50
C VAL A 47 -9.13 -6.18 14.53
N THR A 48 -9.77 -7.15 13.87
CA THR A 48 -9.29 -8.55 13.83
C THR A 48 -7.88 -8.64 13.21
N CYS A 49 -7.62 -7.93 12.11
CA CYS A 49 -6.30 -7.94 11.46
C CYS A 49 -5.22 -7.29 12.35
N LEU A 50 -5.55 -6.17 12.99
CA LEU A 50 -4.62 -5.47 13.88
C LEU A 50 -4.32 -6.28 15.15
N ASP A 51 -5.32 -6.92 15.74
CA ASP A 51 -5.14 -7.82 16.89
C ASP A 51 -4.32 -9.07 16.52
N ALA A 52 -4.35 -9.48 15.25
CA ALA A 52 -3.50 -10.55 14.71
C ALA A 52 -2.06 -10.08 14.34
N GLY A 53 -1.73 -8.80 14.51
CA GLY A 53 -0.38 -8.28 14.33
C GLY A 53 -0.14 -7.57 13.00
N ALA A 54 -1.18 -7.20 12.24
CA ALA A 54 -1.01 -6.35 11.05
C ALA A 54 -0.43 -4.98 11.46
N SER A 55 0.49 -4.46 10.64
CA SER A 55 1.18 -3.18 10.87
C SER A 55 0.40 -1.98 10.34
N GLY A 56 -0.65 -2.22 9.55
CA GLY A 56 -1.46 -1.16 8.97
C GLY A 56 -2.71 -1.68 8.27
N ILE A 57 -3.54 -0.73 7.86
CA ILE A 57 -4.76 -0.97 7.09
C ILE A 57 -4.69 -0.16 5.80
N THR A 58 -5.11 -0.78 4.72
CA THR A 58 -5.22 -0.15 3.40
C THR A 58 -6.66 -0.15 2.92
N LEU A 59 -7.11 0.98 2.38
CA LEU A 59 -8.38 1.11 1.67
C LEU A 59 -8.18 1.78 0.32
N HIS A 60 -8.81 1.27 -0.72
CA HIS A 60 -8.96 1.97 -2.00
C HIS A 60 -10.36 2.59 -2.06
N TRP A 61 -10.43 3.93 -2.09
CA TRP A 61 -11.69 4.66 -2.22
C TRP A 61 -11.88 5.10 -3.67
N ARG A 62 -12.71 4.37 -4.40
CA ARG A 62 -13.10 4.68 -5.78
C ARG A 62 -14.27 5.65 -5.81
N GLU A 63 -14.40 6.42 -6.89
CA GLU A 63 -15.49 7.38 -7.09
C GLU A 63 -16.88 6.71 -7.01
N ASP A 64 -17.02 5.52 -7.54
CA ASP A 64 -18.29 4.76 -7.54
C ASP A 64 -18.64 4.07 -6.21
N GLU A 65 -17.76 4.18 -5.20
CA GLU A 65 -17.90 3.58 -3.87
C GLU A 65 -18.32 2.09 -3.89
N ARG A 66 -17.97 1.36 -4.97
CA ARG A 66 -18.34 -0.06 -5.12
C ARG A 66 -17.90 -0.93 -3.94
N HIS A 67 -16.86 -0.55 -3.23
CA HIS A 67 -16.39 -1.22 -2.02
C HIS A 67 -16.28 -0.25 -0.84
N THR A 68 -15.19 0.49 -0.67
CA THR A 68 -15.04 1.42 0.45
C THR A 68 -15.76 2.74 0.19
N ARG A 69 -16.26 3.34 1.26
CA ARG A 69 -16.97 4.61 1.28
C ARG A 69 -16.15 5.64 2.04
N ALA A 70 -16.39 6.93 1.78
CA ALA A 70 -15.73 7.99 2.54
C ALA A 70 -15.89 7.84 4.06
N ALA A 71 -17.03 7.33 4.54
CA ALA A 71 -17.27 7.06 5.95
C ALA A 71 -16.34 5.96 6.50
N ASP A 72 -16.07 4.89 5.73
CA ASP A 72 -15.12 3.84 6.12
C ASP A 72 -13.71 4.41 6.26
N VAL A 73 -13.31 5.27 5.31
CA VAL A 73 -11.99 5.93 5.31
C VAL A 73 -11.79 6.72 6.61
N ARG A 74 -12.75 7.57 6.99
CA ARG A 74 -12.67 8.36 8.22
C ARG A 74 -12.61 7.49 9.47
N GLN A 75 -13.47 6.47 9.55
CA GLN A 75 -13.55 5.58 10.72
C GLN A 75 -12.27 4.74 10.88
N LEU A 76 -11.76 4.17 9.79
CA LEU A 76 -10.56 3.32 9.87
C LEU A 76 -9.29 4.15 10.07
N ARG A 77 -9.22 5.38 9.53
CA ARG A 77 -8.14 6.31 9.86
C ARG A 77 -8.11 6.63 11.37
N ALA A 78 -9.27 6.87 11.98
CA ALA A 78 -9.35 7.12 13.41
C ALA A 78 -8.89 5.90 14.24
N LEU A 79 -9.34 4.69 13.88
CA LEU A 79 -8.91 3.44 14.50
C LEU A 79 -7.39 3.25 14.40
N CYS A 80 -6.82 3.44 13.21
CA CYS A 80 -5.37 3.29 13.00
C CYS A 80 -4.57 4.30 13.83
N SER A 81 -5.06 5.54 13.94
CA SER A 81 -4.47 6.57 14.79
C SER A 81 -4.48 6.18 16.28
N GLU A 82 -5.61 5.66 16.76
CA GLU A 82 -5.76 5.17 18.13
C GLU A 82 -4.81 4.01 18.45
N ARG A 83 -4.64 3.12 17.48
CA ARG A 83 -3.77 1.94 17.60
C ARG A 83 -2.29 2.23 17.33
N GLY A 84 -1.93 3.44 16.85
CA GLY A 84 -0.57 3.81 16.50
C GLY A 84 0.00 3.02 15.30
N VAL A 85 -0.86 2.64 14.35
CA VAL A 85 -0.50 1.88 13.13
C VAL A 85 -0.77 2.69 11.87
N GLU A 86 -0.16 2.30 10.75
CA GLU A 86 -0.27 3.00 9.48
C GLU A 86 -1.67 2.86 8.85
N PHE A 87 -2.18 3.95 8.32
CA PHE A 87 -3.34 3.96 7.43
C PHE A 87 -2.95 4.44 6.03
N ASN A 88 -3.08 3.55 5.03
CA ASN A 88 -2.85 3.85 3.62
C ASN A 88 -4.18 4.03 2.90
N LEU A 89 -4.37 5.19 2.27
CA LEU A 89 -5.51 5.46 1.38
C LEU A 89 -5.04 5.35 -0.07
N GLU A 90 -5.71 4.51 -0.85
CA GLU A 90 -5.46 4.37 -2.28
C GLU A 90 -6.56 5.05 -3.09
N GLY A 91 -6.19 5.56 -4.25
CA GLY A 91 -7.12 6.06 -5.25
C GLY A 91 -6.47 6.91 -6.32
N ASP A 92 -7.31 7.43 -7.21
CA ASP A 92 -6.91 8.25 -8.33
C ASP A 92 -6.59 9.71 -7.94
N LEU A 93 -6.28 10.53 -8.93
CA LEU A 93 -5.87 11.93 -8.71
C LEU A 93 -7.06 12.89 -8.50
N ARG A 94 -8.29 12.37 -8.30
CA ARG A 94 -9.47 13.25 -8.17
C ARG A 94 -9.38 14.15 -6.92
N PRO A 95 -9.90 15.39 -7.04
CA PRO A 95 -9.75 16.39 -5.97
C PRO A 95 -10.33 15.99 -4.63
N ASP A 96 -11.50 15.35 -4.59
CA ASP A 96 -12.21 14.97 -3.36
C ASP A 96 -11.46 13.89 -2.58
N LEU A 97 -10.80 12.94 -3.26
CA LEU A 97 -9.93 11.95 -2.61
C LEU A 97 -8.72 12.63 -1.97
N ILE A 98 -8.05 13.49 -2.74
CA ILE A 98 -6.85 14.19 -2.26
C ILE A 98 -7.22 15.17 -1.13
N ASP A 99 -8.38 15.84 -1.22
CA ASP A 99 -8.90 16.69 -0.15
C ASP A 99 -9.13 15.91 1.12
N LEU A 100 -9.80 14.75 1.02
CA LEU A 100 -10.04 13.87 2.16
C LEU A 100 -8.73 13.37 2.78
N ALA A 101 -7.79 12.89 1.95
CA ALA A 101 -6.48 12.43 2.43
C ALA A 101 -5.74 13.51 3.21
N CYS A 102 -5.76 14.74 2.71
CA CYS A 102 -5.15 15.91 3.34
C CYS A 102 -5.88 16.36 4.60
N GLU A 103 -7.22 16.35 4.59
CA GLU A 103 -8.08 16.74 5.73
C GLU A 103 -7.82 15.85 6.95
N ILE A 104 -7.91 14.54 6.76
CA ILE A 104 -7.76 13.58 7.85
C ILE A 104 -6.31 13.15 8.10
N ARG A 105 -5.38 13.67 7.31
CA ARG A 105 -3.93 13.40 7.40
C ARG A 105 -3.64 11.92 7.46
N VAL A 106 -3.97 11.20 6.38
CA VAL A 106 -3.60 9.79 6.26
C VAL A 106 -2.07 9.64 6.34
N ASP A 107 -1.57 8.50 6.82
CA ASP A 107 -0.12 8.30 6.94
C ASP A 107 0.53 8.14 5.57
N GLN A 108 -0.18 7.50 4.65
CA GLN A 108 0.20 7.35 3.24
C GLN A 108 -1.00 7.50 2.33
N CYS A 109 -0.79 8.10 1.15
CA CYS A 109 -1.72 8.08 0.04
C CYS A 109 -1.02 7.42 -1.15
N THR A 110 -1.54 6.26 -1.60
CA THR A 110 -1.07 5.57 -2.81
C THR A 110 -1.90 6.03 -4.00
N LEU A 111 -1.26 6.73 -4.93
CA LEU A 111 -1.88 7.20 -6.16
C LEU A 111 -1.95 6.04 -7.16
N VAL A 112 -3.15 5.76 -7.66
CA VAL A 112 -3.45 4.63 -8.55
C VAL A 112 -4.14 5.18 -9.80
N PRO A 113 -3.67 4.87 -11.01
CA PRO A 113 -4.41 5.25 -12.21
C PRO A 113 -5.72 4.48 -12.28
N VAL A 114 -6.77 5.14 -12.73
CA VAL A 114 -8.10 4.52 -12.90
C VAL A 114 -8.59 4.78 -14.30
N THR A 115 -8.89 3.71 -15.03
CA THR A 115 -9.54 3.79 -16.34
C THR A 115 -11.04 3.58 -16.18
N PRO A 116 -11.90 4.43 -16.80
CA PRO A 116 -13.33 4.25 -16.75
C PRO A 116 -13.74 2.84 -17.21
N GLY A 117 -14.53 2.16 -16.39
CA GLY A 117 -15.05 0.81 -16.69
C GLY A 117 -14.17 -0.36 -16.26
N GLU A 118 -12.95 -0.15 -15.80
CA GLU A 118 -12.12 -1.25 -15.26
C GLU A 118 -12.67 -1.82 -13.95
N ILE A 119 -12.55 -3.14 -13.78
CA ILE A 119 -13.05 -3.83 -12.58
C ILE A 119 -12.08 -3.63 -11.41
N THR A 120 -10.79 -3.68 -11.67
CA THR A 120 -9.70 -3.48 -10.71
C THR A 120 -8.56 -2.74 -11.41
N SER A 121 -7.69 -2.11 -10.63
CA SER A 121 -6.50 -1.47 -11.19
C SER A 121 -5.51 -2.55 -11.61
N ASP A 122 -5.26 -2.66 -12.91
CA ASP A 122 -4.43 -3.69 -13.53
C ASP A 122 -3.21 -3.13 -14.28
N HIS A 123 -2.94 -1.83 -14.08
CA HIS A 123 -1.80 -1.13 -14.67
C HIS A 123 -1.34 0.02 -13.77
N GLY A 124 -0.07 0.41 -13.87
CA GLY A 124 0.52 1.55 -13.20
C GLY A 124 0.49 2.84 -14.03
N PHE A 125 0.91 3.96 -13.42
CA PHE A 125 1.09 5.21 -14.16
C PHE A 125 2.16 5.10 -15.25
N SER A 126 1.89 5.73 -16.40
CA SER A 126 2.80 5.79 -17.54
C SER A 126 3.62 7.08 -17.52
N PHE A 127 4.93 6.96 -17.29
CA PHE A 127 5.86 8.08 -17.37
C PHE A 127 6.58 8.12 -18.72
N PRO A 128 6.83 9.32 -19.32
CA PRO A 128 6.64 10.67 -18.72
C PRO A 128 5.24 11.27 -18.87
N ARG A 129 4.30 10.64 -19.57
CA ARG A 129 2.99 11.22 -19.94
C ARG A 129 2.21 11.80 -18.76
N GLU A 130 2.20 11.11 -17.63
CA GLU A 130 1.40 11.47 -16.45
C GLU A 130 2.21 12.22 -15.38
N SER A 131 3.50 12.45 -15.64
CA SER A 131 4.44 13.01 -14.64
C SER A 131 3.98 14.30 -14.00
N GLU A 132 3.43 15.23 -14.79
CA GLU A 132 3.06 16.56 -14.29
C GLU A 132 1.85 16.52 -13.34
N ALA A 133 0.81 15.76 -13.69
CA ALA A 133 -0.38 15.61 -12.86
C ALA A 133 -0.05 14.90 -11.54
N VAL A 134 0.73 13.83 -11.62
CA VAL A 134 1.20 13.09 -10.44
C VAL A 134 2.08 13.99 -9.57
N ALA A 135 3.04 14.73 -10.13
CA ALA A 135 3.94 15.60 -9.38
C ALA A 135 3.18 16.71 -8.62
N ARG A 136 2.18 17.33 -9.24
CA ARG A 136 1.32 18.34 -8.56
C ARG A 136 0.58 17.71 -7.38
N THR A 137 0.04 16.50 -7.55
CA THR A 137 -0.67 15.79 -6.48
C THR A 137 0.27 15.40 -5.35
N VAL A 138 1.45 14.88 -5.68
CA VAL A 138 2.50 14.54 -4.71
C VAL A 138 2.90 15.76 -3.88
N ALA A 139 3.15 16.90 -4.52
CA ALA A 139 3.49 18.14 -3.82
C ALA A 139 2.40 18.56 -2.82
N ARG A 140 1.13 18.50 -3.24
CA ARG A 140 -0.02 18.83 -2.39
C ARG A 140 -0.14 17.90 -1.17
N LEU A 141 0.07 16.60 -1.33
CA LEU A 141 0.08 15.63 -0.23
C LEU A 141 1.21 15.95 0.76
N HIS A 142 2.41 16.24 0.25
CA HIS A 142 3.58 16.54 1.09
C HIS A 142 3.41 17.84 1.89
N GLU A 143 2.78 18.89 1.34
CA GLU A 143 2.45 20.12 2.05
C GLU A 143 1.56 19.87 3.29
N ARG A 144 0.81 18.78 3.30
CA ARG A 144 -0.06 18.38 4.39
C ARG A 144 0.55 17.30 5.29
N GLY A 145 1.81 16.92 5.03
CA GLY A 145 2.52 15.91 5.78
C GLY A 145 2.10 14.47 5.45
N VAL A 146 1.36 14.27 4.36
CA VAL A 146 0.95 12.94 3.89
C VAL A 146 2.06 12.35 3.02
N ARG A 147 2.50 11.13 3.31
CA ARG A 147 3.48 10.42 2.49
C ARG A 147 2.81 9.94 1.20
N SER A 148 3.44 10.20 0.07
CA SER A 148 2.98 9.70 -1.23
C SER A 148 3.59 8.35 -1.58
N SER A 149 2.82 7.49 -2.23
CA SER A 149 3.24 6.29 -2.94
C SER A 149 2.60 6.30 -4.33
N ILE A 150 3.24 5.69 -5.33
CA ILE A 150 2.71 5.60 -6.70
C ILE A 150 2.61 4.13 -7.08
N PHE A 151 1.42 3.71 -7.52
CA PHE A 151 1.17 2.37 -8.06
C PHE A 151 1.81 2.24 -9.44
N MET A 152 2.66 1.22 -9.62
CA MET A 152 3.48 1.04 -10.82
C MET A 152 3.56 -0.41 -11.25
N ASP A 153 3.66 -0.62 -12.56
CA ASP A 153 4.05 -1.91 -13.10
C ASP A 153 5.48 -2.28 -12.67
N ALA A 154 5.77 -3.58 -12.62
CA ALA A 154 7.10 -4.10 -12.34
C ALA A 154 8.04 -3.82 -13.54
N ASN A 155 8.52 -2.59 -13.64
CA ASN A 155 9.41 -2.12 -14.71
C ASN A 155 10.53 -1.22 -14.15
N PRO A 156 11.77 -1.72 -14.03
CA PRO A 156 12.89 -0.93 -13.53
C PRO A 156 13.15 0.34 -14.33
N GLY A 157 12.86 0.31 -15.64
CA GLY A 157 13.07 1.46 -16.54
C GLY A 157 12.13 2.65 -16.28
N SER A 158 11.05 2.45 -15.54
CA SER A 158 10.08 3.52 -15.22
C SER A 158 10.38 4.25 -13.90
N ILE A 159 11.34 3.77 -13.11
CA ILE A 159 11.62 4.27 -11.76
C ILE A 159 12.11 5.72 -11.76
N ASP A 160 12.97 6.09 -12.70
CA ASP A 160 13.41 7.48 -12.84
C ASP A 160 12.26 8.45 -13.11
N GLY A 161 11.24 7.99 -13.85
CA GLY A 161 10.01 8.75 -14.09
C GLY A 161 9.23 9.00 -12.80
N ALA A 162 9.06 7.95 -11.99
CA ALA A 162 8.43 8.07 -10.68
C ALA A 162 9.22 8.97 -9.73
N ALA A 163 10.53 8.82 -9.65
CA ALA A 163 11.39 9.62 -8.79
C ALA A 163 11.29 11.12 -9.11
N ARG A 164 11.22 11.49 -10.40
CA ARG A 164 11.06 12.89 -10.83
C ARG A 164 9.74 13.54 -10.38
N THR A 165 8.72 12.77 -10.02
CA THR A 165 7.48 13.33 -9.43
C THR A 165 7.65 13.78 -7.99
N GLY A 166 8.76 13.44 -7.34
CA GLY A 166 9.02 13.71 -5.93
C GLY A 166 8.34 12.72 -4.98
N THR A 167 7.74 11.64 -5.48
CA THR A 167 7.15 10.61 -4.61
C THR A 167 8.20 10.00 -3.68
N ARG A 168 7.78 9.63 -2.47
CA ARG A 168 8.68 9.00 -1.48
C ARG A 168 8.67 7.48 -1.55
N ARG A 169 7.64 6.89 -2.16
CA ARG A 169 7.47 5.44 -2.27
C ARG A 169 6.89 5.06 -3.62
N ILE A 170 7.07 3.82 -3.97
CA ILE A 170 6.31 3.15 -5.02
C ILE A 170 5.56 1.96 -4.43
N GLU A 171 4.49 1.56 -5.10
CA GLU A 171 3.84 0.28 -4.88
C GLU A 171 3.90 -0.52 -6.18
N ILE A 172 4.60 -1.65 -6.14
CA ILE A 172 4.78 -2.51 -7.32
C ILE A 172 3.55 -3.40 -7.49
N TYR A 173 2.93 -3.34 -8.67
CA TYR A 173 1.86 -4.24 -9.07
C TYR A 173 2.37 -5.66 -9.21
N THR A 174 1.90 -6.56 -8.36
CA THR A 174 2.34 -7.96 -8.31
C THR A 174 1.38 -8.94 -8.97
N GLY A 175 0.30 -8.46 -9.60
CA GLY A 175 -0.70 -9.32 -10.26
C GLY A 175 -0.10 -10.31 -11.26
N PRO A 176 0.71 -9.88 -12.24
CA PRO A 176 1.33 -10.79 -13.21
C PRO A 176 2.18 -11.87 -12.55
N TYR A 177 2.99 -11.50 -11.54
CA TYR A 177 3.74 -12.46 -10.74
C TYR A 177 2.84 -13.48 -10.04
N ALA A 178 1.78 -13.01 -9.39
CA ALA A 178 0.86 -13.85 -8.63
C ALA A 178 0.10 -14.84 -9.54
N GLN A 179 -0.33 -14.38 -10.72
CA GLN A 179 -1.05 -15.20 -11.70
C GLN A 179 -0.17 -16.28 -12.30
N ALA A 180 1.09 -15.96 -12.61
CA ALA A 180 2.04 -16.88 -13.23
C ALA A 180 2.86 -17.68 -12.19
N PHE A 181 2.58 -17.55 -10.89
CA PHE A 181 3.37 -18.16 -9.82
C PHE A 181 3.56 -19.66 -10.00
N GLY A 182 4.81 -20.11 -9.93
CA GLY A 182 5.20 -21.53 -10.08
C GLY A 182 5.50 -21.93 -11.54
N SER A 183 5.46 -21.00 -12.49
CA SER A 183 5.84 -21.21 -13.89
C SER A 183 7.14 -20.46 -14.24
N ALA A 184 7.69 -20.73 -15.43
CA ALA A 184 8.85 -19.98 -15.96
C ALA A 184 8.53 -18.49 -16.17
N GLU A 185 7.31 -18.16 -16.55
CA GLU A 185 6.83 -16.79 -16.64
C GLU A 185 6.78 -16.11 -15.26
N GLY A 186 6.31 -16.81 -14.24
CA GLY A 186 6.32 -16.32 -12.85
C GLY A 186 7.72 -16.03 -12.33
N GLU A 187 8.73 -16.80 -12.76
CA GLU A 187 10.13 -16.50 -12.47
C GLU A 187 10.59 -15.19 -13.13
N ALA A 188 10.20 -14.95 -14.38
CA ALA A 188 10.53 -13.71 -15.09
C ALA A 188 9.85 -12.50 -14.41
N GLU A 189 8.58 -12.63 -14.02
CA GLU A 189 7.86 -11.60 -13.29
C GLU A 189 8.46 -11.32 -11.90
N PHE A 190 8.87 -12.37 -11.18
CA PHE A 190 9.59 -12.21 -9.92
C PHE A 190 10.87 -11.38 -10.09
N VAL A 191 11.66 -11.66 -11.14
CA VAL A 191 12.87 -10.89 -11.44
C VAL A 191 12.54 -9.43 -11.73
N ARG A 192 11.47 -9.15 -12.48
CA ARG A 192 11.02 -7.78 -12.74
C ARG A 192 10.64 -7.05 -11.45
N VAL A 193 9.84 -7.68 -10.58
CA VAL A 193 9.45 -7.10 -9.29
C VAL A 193 10.68 -6.80 -8.44
N ARG A 194 11.59 -7.76 -8.29
CA ARG A 194 12.84 -7.61 -7.53
C ARG A 194 13.70 -6.45 -8.07
N ASP A 195 13.92 -6.42 -9.38
CA ASP A 195 14.82 -5.44 -10.00
C ASP A 195 14.18 -4.04 -9.95
N THR A 196 12.85 -3.93 -10.05
CA THR A 196 12.12 -2.68 -9.82
C THR A 196 12.26 -2.20 -8.38
N ALA A 197 12.13 -3.10 -7.41
CA ALA A 197 12.31 -2.77 -5.99
C ALA A 197 13.73 -2.27 -5.71
N ARG A 198 14.74 -2.94 -6.26
CA ARG A 198 16.16 -2.55 -6.12
C ARG A 198 16.47 -1.20 -6.78
N ALA A 199 15.90 -0.94 -7.97
CA ALA A 199 16.06 0.34 -8.63
C ALA A 199 15.46 1.49 -7.81
N ALA A 200 14.25 1.30 -7.25
CA ALA A 200 13.62 2.29 -6.37
C ALA A 200 14.43 2.53 -5.10
N ALA A 201 14.88 1.46 -4.44
CA ALA A 201 15.71 1.55 -3.24
C ALA A 201 17.04 2.27 -3.50
N ALA A 202 17.66 2.06 -4.66
CA ALA A 202 18.90 2.76 -5.06
C ALA A 202 18.71 4.29 -5.19
N LEU A 203 17.49 4.75 -5.48
CA LEU A 203 17.12 6.17 -5.48
C LEU A 203 16.60 6.67 -4.12
N GLY A 204 16.69 5.87 -3.07
CA GLY A 204 16.23 6.22 -1.73
C GLY A 204 14.71 6.21 -1.54
N MET A 205 13.96 5.65 -2.50
CA MET A 205 12.51 5.48 -2.37
C MET A 205 12.16 4.24 -1.53
N GLY A 206 11.12 4.34 -0.73
CA GLY A 206 10.52 3.19 -0.08
C GLY A 206 9.76 2.33 -1.11
N VAL A 207 9.64 1.03 -0.81
CA VAL A 207 8.95 0.08 -1.69
C VAL A 207 7.81 -0.57 -0.95
N ASN A 208 6.65 -0.57 -1.57
CA ASN A 208 5.50 -1.41 -1.27
C ASN A 208 5.31 -2.40 -2.43
N ALA A 209 4.68 -3.53 -2.17
CA ALA A 209 4.26 -4.47 -3.20
C ALA A 209 2.87 -4.99 -2.83
N GLY A 210 1.98 -5.05 -3.78
CA GLY A 210 0.60 -5.44 -3.53
C GLY A 210 -0.09 -5.97 -4.78
N HIS A 211 -1.25 -6.55 -4.57
CA HIS A 211 -2.14 -7.19 -5.52
C HIS A 211 -1.93 -8.71 -5.66
N ASP A 212 -2.96 -9.47 -5.34
CA ASP A 212 -3.04 -10.93 -5.48
C ASP A 212 -1.96 -11.75 -4.75
N LEU A 213 -1.30 -11.15 -3.75
CA LEU A 213 -0.37 -11.87 -2.90
C LEU A 213 -1.11 -12.76 -1.90
N ASP A 214 -0.60 -13.98 -1.72
CA ASP A 214 -1.13 -14.98 -0.81
C ASP A 214 -0.02 -15.72 -0.03
N LEU A 215 -0.39 -16.67 0.83
CA LEU A 215 0.56 -17.43 1.65
C LEU A 215 1.53 -18.33 0.83
N ARG A 216 1.27 -18.56 -0.46
CA ARG A 216 2.14 -19.37 -1.33
C ARG A 216 3.17 -18.48 -2.04
N ASN A 217 2.76 -17.33 -2.57
CA ASN A 217 3.61 -16.49 -3.42
C ASN A 217 4.34 -15.38 -2.64
N LEU A 218 3.73 -14.83 -1.57
CA LEU A 218 4.35 -13.80 -0.74
C LEU A 218 5.71 -14.19 -0.11
N PRO A 219 5.91 -15.42 0.45
CA PRO A 219 7.15 -15.75 1.15
C PRO A 219 8.42 -15.61 0.30
N ARG A 220 8.30 -15.75 -1.02
CA ARG A 220 9.43 -15.57 -1.93
C ARG A 220 9.79 -14.09 -2.09
N LEU A 221 8.79 -13.22 -2.30
CA LEU A 221 9.02 -11.78 -2.38
C LEU A 221 9.57 -11.20 -1.08
N ALA A 222 9.08 -11.69 0.05
CA ALA A 222 9.46 -11.22 1.38
C ALA A 222 10.92 -11.53 1.79
N ARG A 223 11.66 -12.31 1.00
CA ARG A 223 13.08 -12.64 1.25
C ARG A 223 14.05 -11.76 0.50
N GLU A 224 13.57 -10.92 -0.40
CA GLU A 224 14.39 -10.03 -1.25
C GLU A 224 14.46 -8.60 -0.70
#